data_05c1d10e3f47c03ca38ba32504654749
#
_entry.id   05c1d10e3f47c03ca38ba32504654749
#
_cell.length_a   1.000
_cell.length_b   1.000
_cell.length_c   1.000
_cell.angle_alpha   90.00
_cell.angle_beta   90.00
_cell.angle_gamma   90.00
#
_symmetry.space_group_name_H-M   'P 1'
#
loop_
_entity.id
_entity.type
_entity.pdbx_description
1 polymer ?
#
loop_
_entity_poly.entity_id
_entity_poly.type
_entity_poly.pdbx_seq_one_letter_code
_entity_poly.pdbx_strand_id
1 'polypeptide(L)'
;SGFSLSTEGGIHNGADDNASGVSVMLYLAETLVKTKSKYNYLFLAFSGEEYGLWGSNYFVKHPTVDLTKVAAMINLDMVGRLKDDNSLLIGGVGTSPIWKSKIEASNVSKLKLIYEESGSGPSDHTSFYFKDLPVLFFFTGQHSDYHKPSDDFDKINFKGMNLIIENIYTLIKSLEKVPSIPFTKTKDEKQEKMEMKVTLGIMPDYMYNEGGLRVDGVKEDRPAQKAGLQVGD
;
A
#
# COMPACT_ATOMS: atom_id res chain seq x y z
N SER A 1 13.64 6.55 -6.26
CA SER A 1 13.18 7.26 -5.08
C SER A 1 14.19 8.31 -4.64
N GLY A 2 13.72 9.38 -3.98
CA GLY A 2 14.58 10.42 -3.41
C GLY A 2 15.32 9.99 -2.13
N PHE A 3 15.05 8.80 -1.62
CA PHE A 3 15.57 8.29 -0.34
C PHE A 3 16.27 6.94 -0.53
N SER A 4 17.41 6.96 -1.25
CA SER A 4 18.22 5.74 -1.37
C SER A 4 18.65 5.20 -0.02
N LEU A 5 18.49 3.89 0.18
CA LEU A 5 19.05 3.13 1.30
C LEU A 5 20.44 2.56 0.98
N SER A 6 20.93 2.75 -0.26
CA SER A 6 22.27 2.36 -0.68
C SER A 6 23.19 3.57 -0.70
N THR A 7 24.46 3.36 -0.33
CA THR A 7 25.56 4.34 -0.53
C THR A 7 26.12 4.27 -1.95
N GLU A 8 25.85 3.20 -2.69
CA GLU A 8 26.23 3.06 -4.09
C GLU A 8 25.33 3.90 -4.98
N GLY A 9 25.92 4.71 -5.84
CA GLY A 9 25.18 5.44 -6.88
C GLY A 9 24.60 4.49 -7.92
N GLY A 10 23.45 4.83 -8.48
CA GLY A 10 22.81 4.00 -9.50
C GLY A 10 21.45 4.54 -9.93
N ILE A 11 20.88 3.93 -10.96
CA ILE A 11 19.51 4.20 -11.39
C ILE A 11 18.59 3.40 -10.46
N HIS A 12 17.64 4.07 -9.85
CA HIS A 12 16.57 3.44 -9.08
C HIS A 12 15.37 3.21 -9.99
N ASN A 13 15.19 1.98 -10.46
CA ASN A 13 14.08 1.65 -11.36
C ASN A 13 12.74 1.60 -10.62
N GLY A 14 12.74 1.26 -9.32
CA GLY A 14 11.53 1.22 -8.51
C GLY A 14 10.52 0.22 -9.04
N ALA A 15 10.99 -1.00 -9.39
CA ALA A 15 10.16 -1.99 -10.04
C ALA A 15 9.00 -2.45 -9.16
N ASP A 16 9.25 -2.63 -7.86
CA ASP A 16 8.17 -2.89 -6.89
C ASP A 16 7.65 -1.57 -6.30
N ASP A 17 8.53 -0.64 -5.97
CA ASP A 17 8.20 0.64 -5.38
C ASP A 17 8.34 1.81 -6.40
N ASN A 18 7.27 2.17 -7.18
CA ASN A 18 5.94 1.57 -7.16
C ASN A 18 5.45 1.28 -8.60
N ALA A 19 6.35 0.81 -9.50
CA ALA A 19 5.92 0.43 -10.84
C ALA A 19 4.99 -0.79 -10.83
N SER A 20 5.09 -1.67 -9.81
CA SER A 20 4.19 -2.80 -9.62
C SER A 20 2.74 -2.34 -9.41
N GLY A 21 2.51 -1.40 -8.48
CA GLY A 21 1.18 -0.82 -8.23
C GLY A 21 0.61 -0.11 -9.45
N VAL A 22 1.43 0.67 -10.16
CA VAL A 22 1.02 1.32 -11.43
C VAL A 22 0.63 0.28 -12.49
N SER A 23 1.38 -0.80 -12.62
CA SER A 23 1.09 -1.86 -13.60
C SER A 23 -0.23 -2.56 -13.29
N VAL A 24 -0.50 -2.89 -12.01
CA VAL A 24 -1.78 -3.45 -11.58
C VAL A 24 -2.92 -2.48 -11.84
N MET A 25 -2.74 -1.20 -11.53
CA MET A 25 -3.74 -0.16 -11.79
C MET A 25 -4.09 -0.08 -13.28
N LEU A 26 -3.10 -0.08 -14.17
CA LEU A 26 -3.31 -0.03 -15.62
C LEU A 26 -4.05 -1.27 -16.13
N TYR A 27 -3.70 -2.46 -15.64
CA TYR A 27 -4.41 -3.68 -16.01
C TYR A 27 -5.87 -3.67 -15.55
N LEU A 28 -6.12 -3.21 -14.32
CA LEU A 28 -7.48 -3.04 -13.80
C LEU A 28 -8.26 -2.02 -14.63
N ALA A 29 -7.65 -0.90 -15.03
CA ALA A 29 -8.28 0.09 -15.89
C ALA A 29 -8.70 -0.51 -17.23
N GLU A 30 -7.79 -1.23 -17.91
CA GLU A 30 -8.08 -1.91 -19.17
C GLU A 30 -9.22 -2.95 -19.04
N THR A 31 -9.25 -3.66 -17.91
CA THR A 31 -10.26 -4.70 -17.66
C THR A 31 -11.63 -4.10 -17.30
N LEU A 32 -11.65 -3.08 -16.44
CA LEU A 32 -12.88 -2.47 -15.96
C LEU A 32 -13.61 -1.68 -17.06
N VAL A 33 -12.88 -1.03 -17.98
CA VAL A 33 -13.48 -0.29 -19.10
C VAL A 33 -14.29 -1.19 -20.04
N LYS A 34 -13.92 -2.47 -20.11
CA LYS A 34 -14.62 -3.48 -20.94
C LYS A 34 -15.89 -4.02 -20.30
N THR A 35 -16.18 -3.66 -19.05
CA THR A 35 -17.33 -4.16 -18.29
C THR A 35 -18.32 -3.04 -17.97
N LYS A 36 -19.62 -3.36 -18.02
CA LYS A 36 -20.62 -2.41 -17.52
C LYS A 36 -20.49 -2.28 -16.01
N SER A 37 -20.44 -1.05 -15.53
CA SER A 37 -20.39 -0.71 -14.11
C SER A 37 -21.42 0.38 -13.80
N LYS A 38 -21.91 0.39 -12.56
CA LYS A 38 -22.70 1.51 -12.06
C LYS A 38 -21.82 2.63 -11.48
N TYR A 39 -20.53 2.37 -11.29
CA TYR A 39 -19.55 3.33 -10.81
C TYR A 39 -18.68 3.84 -11.96
N ASN A 40 -18.27 5.09 -11.85
CA ASN A 40 -17.12 5.59 -12.57
C ASN A 40 -15.86 5.24 -11.77
N TYR A 41 -14.77 4.96 -12.47
CA TYR A 41 -13.46 4.69 -11.88
C TYR A 41 -12.54 5.85 -12.18
N LEU A 42 -11.85 6.33 -11.17
CA LEU A 42 -10.81 7.33 -11.29
C LEU A 42 -9.47 6.67 -10.97
N PHE A 43 -8.57 6.64 -11.94
CA PHE A 43 -7.22 6.10 -11.80
C PHE A 43 -6.25 7.25 -11.58
N LEU A 44 -5.50 7.19 -10.48
CA LEU A 44 -4.61 8.27 -10.05
C LEU A 44 -3.21 7.71 -9.83
N ALA A 45 -2.21 8.26 -10.52
CA ALA A 45 -0.81 8.03 -10.26
C ALA A 45 -0.23 9.31 -9.64
N PHE A 46 0.07 9.24 -8.36
CA PHE A 46 0.58 10.38 -7.61
C PHE A 46 2.10 10.48 -7.71
N SER A 47 2.63 11.69 -7.62
CA SER A 47 4.06 11.94 -7.49
C SER A 47 4.40 12.48 -6.11
N GLY A 48 5.65 12.29 -5.68
CA GLY A 48 6.13 12.83 -4.42
C GLY A 48 5.54 12.15 -3.18
N GLU A 49 5.19 10.86 -3.29
CA GLU A 49 4.73 10.05 -2.17
C GLU A 49 5.80 10.04 -1.07
N GLU A 50 7.04 9.70 -1.42
CA GLU A 50 8.23 9.64 -0.57
C GLU A 50 8.56 10.97 0.16
N TYR A 51 8.10 12.08 -0.36
CA TYR A 51 8.28 13.41 0.24
C TYR A 51 7.15 13.81 1.19
N GLY A 52 6.32 12.87 1.60
CA GLY A 52 5.20 13.06 2.51
C GLY A 52 3.87 13.23 1.81
N LEU A 53 3.59 12.33 0.86
CA LEU A 53 2.30 12.20 0.17
C LEU A 53 1.91 13.47 -0.61
N TRP A 54 2.88 14.17 -1.22
CA TRP A 54 2.63 15.48 -1.82
C TRP A 54 1.51 15.45 -2.87
N GLY A 55 1.55 14.48 -3.76
CA GLY A 55 0.56 14.37 -4.85
C GLY A 55 -0.84 14.11 -4.34
N SER A 56 -1.03 13.11 -3.48
CA SER A 56 -2.33 12.78 -2.91
C SER A 56 -2.86 13.88 -1.97
N ASN A 57 -1.99 14.47 -1.15
CA ASN A 57 -2.35 15.62 -0.32
C ASN A 57 -2.80 16.85 -1.14
N TYR A 58 -2.11 17.11 -2.25
CA TYR A 58 -2.52 18.18 -3.16
C TYR A 58 -3.88 17.87 -3.78
N PHE A 59 -4.06 16.64 -4.29
CA PHE A 59 -5.31 16.22 -4.91
C PHE A 59 -6.52 16.36 -3.97
N VAL A 60 -6.42 15.88 -2.73
CA VAL A 60 -7.56 15.96 -1.79
C VAL A 60 -7.85 17.38 -1.28
N LYS A 61 -6.90 18.31 -1.45
CA LYS A 61 -7.10 19.74 -1.17
C LYS A 61 -7.65 20.53 -2.38
N HIS A 62 -7.34 20.04 -3.59
CA HIS A 62 -7.73 20.67 -4.87
C HIS A 62 -8.29 19.60 -5.80
N PRO A 63 -9.38 18.90 -5.41
CA PRO A 63 -9.87 17.77 -6.15
C PRO A 63 -10.47 18.18 -7.49
N THR A 64 -10.22 17.40 -8.53
CA THR A 64 -10.83 17.57 -9.85
C THR A 64 -12.21 16.90 -9.97
N VAL A 65 -12.63 16.19 -8.93
CA VAL A 65 -13.94 15.55 -8.78
C VAL A 65 -14.54 15.89 -7.41
N ASP A 66 -15.84 15.80 -7.31
CA ASP A 66 -16.53 15.99 -6.03
C ASP A 66 -16.25 14.79 -5.10
N LEU A 67 -15.41 14.99 -4.07
CA LEU A 67 -15.02 13.93 -3.13
C LEU A 67 -16.21 13.35 -2.36
N THR A 68 -17.31 14.09 -2.19
CA THR A 68 -18.52 13.57 -1.52
C THR A 68 -19.22 12.47 -2.32
N LYS A 69 -18.87 12.34 -3.60
CA LYS A 69 -19.37 11.29 -4.51
C LYS A 69 -18.40 10.12 -4.66
N VAL A 70 -17.24 10.19 -4.04
CA VAL A 70 -16.27 9.09 -4.05
C VAL A 70 -16.73 8.05 -3.02
N ALA A 71 -16.95 6.83 -3.48
CA ALA A 71 -17.43 5.76 -2.61
C ALA A 71 -16.32 5.16 -1.74
N ALA A 72 -15.12 5.01 -2.28
CA ALA A 72 -13.93 4.49 -1.60
C ALA A 72 -12.67 4.75 -2.42
N MET A 73 -11.51 4.62 -1.78
CA MET A 73 -10.20 4.65 -2.43
C MET A 73 -9.48 3.32 -2.18
N ILE A 74 -8.88 2.77 -3.22
CA ILE A 74 -8.03 1.57 -3.19
C ILE A 74 -6.62 2.00 -3.58
N ASN A 75 -5.68 1.80 -2.67
CA ASN A 75 -4.27 2.09 -2.86
C ASN A 75 -3.47 0.82 -3.15
N LEU A 76 -2.57 0.90 -4.10
CA LEU A 76 -1.69 -0.18 -4.52
C LEU A 76 -0.25 0.31 -4.40
N ASP A 77 0.48 -0.25 -3.45
CA ASP A 77 1.86 0.14 -3.22
C ASP A 77 2.69 -1.10 -2.90
N MET A 78 3.75 -1.32 -3.69
CA MET A 78 4.60 -2.50 -3.57
C MET A 78 3.79 -3.83 -3.59
N VAL A 79 3.10 -4.09 -4.70
CA VAL A 79 2.27 -5.31 -4.87
C VAL A 79 2.93 -6.36 -5.78
N GLY A 80 4.21 -6.18 -6.10
CA GLY A 80 4.95 -7.03 -7.04
C GLY A 80 5.81 -8.12 -6.39
N ARG A 81 5.91 -8.16 -5.06
CA ARG A 81 6.81 -9.09 -4.34
C ARG A 81 6.04 -10.03 -3.40
N LEU A 82 4.90 -10.57 -3.88
CA LEU A 82 4.14 -11.56 -3.10
C LEU A 82 5.05 -12.71 -2.70
N LYS A 83 5.13 -12.97 -1.39
CA LYS A 83 6.01 -13.98 -0.77
C LYS A 83 5.51 -15.41 -1.07
N ASP A 84 6.36 -16.41 -0.87
CA ASP A 84 6.04 -17.83 -1.14
C ASP A 84 4.87 -18.36 -0.30
N ASP A 85 4.63 -17.77 0.89
CA ASP A 85 3.50 -18.10 1.74
C ASP A 85 2.19 -17.43 1.28
N ASN A 86 2.21 -16.69 0.17
CA ASN A 86 1.12 -15.92 -0.41
C ASN A 86 0.50 -14.88 0.56
N SER A 87 1.29 -14.33 1.47
CA SER A 87 0.83 -13.30 2.41
C SER A 87 0.62 -11.97 1.71
N LEU A 88 -0.55 -11.37 1.92
CA LEU A 88 -0.94 -10.05 1.44
C LEU A 88 -1.49 -9.22 2.59
N LEU A 89 -0.85 -8.09 2.87
CA LEU A 89 -1.36 -7.13 3.83
C LEU A 89 -2.43 -6.24 3.18
N ILE A 90 -3.53 -6.07 3.90
CA ILE A 90 -4.61 -5.15 3.52
C ILE A 90 -4.86 -4.21 4.69
N GLY A 91 -4.39 -2.98 4.52
CA GLY A 91 -4.61 -1.88 5.47
C GLY A 91 -5.93 -1.16 5.25
N GLY A 92 -6.36 -0.40 6.25
CA GLY A 92 -7.58 0.40 6.19
C GLY A 92 -8.87 -0.39 6.38
N VAL A 93 -8.80 -1.67 6.79
CA VAL A 93 -10.01 -2.51 6.89
C VAL A 93 -10.99 -2.04 7.95
N GLY A 94 -10.54 -1.28 8.95
CA GLY A 94 -11.41 -0.64 9.94
C GLY A 94 -12.19 0.57 9.41
N THR A 95 -11.85 1.09 8.23
CA THR A 95 -12.49 2.30 7.67
C THR A 95 -13.89 2.08 7.12
N SER A 96 -14.34 0.85 7.05
CA SER A 96 -15.74 0.50 6.77
C SER A 96 -16.11 -0.86 7.36
N PRO A 97 -17.32 -1.01 7.90
CA PRO A 97 -17.77 -2.28 8.49
C PRO A 97 -17.97 -3.40 7.47
N ILE A 98 -18.01 -3.08 6.18
CA ILE A 98 -18.18 -4.08 5.12
C ILE A 98 -16.87 -4.66 4.60
N TRP A 99 -15.71 -4.04 4.91
CA TRP A 99 -14.45 -4.40 4.26
C TRP A 99 -14.08 -5.86 4.47
N LYS A 100 -13.97 -6.34 5.70
CA LYS A 100 -13.54 -7.71 5.98
C LYS A 100 -14.37 -8.74 5.22
N SER A 101 -15.68 -8.66 5.35
CA SER A 101 -16.58 -9.63 4.68
C SER A 101 -16.49 -9.57 3.16
N LYS A 102 -16.30 -8.37 2.58
CA LYS A 102 -16.16 -8.20 1.13
C LYS A 102 -14.81 -8.70 0.63
N ILE A 103 -13.73 -8.41 1.35
CA ILE A 103 -12.38 -8.87 1.02
C ILE A 103 -12.31 -10.40 1.11
N GLU A 104 -12.82 -11.01 2.18
CA GLU A 104 -12.85 -12.46 2.35
C GLU A 104 -13.64 -13.17 1.23
N ALA A 105 -14.83 -12.66 0.90
CA ALA A 105 -15.64 -13.18 -0.19
C ALA A 105 -15.01 -13.00 -1.58
N SER A 106 -14.08 -12.06 -1.71
CA SER A 106 -13.36 -11.76 -2.96
C SER A 106 -11.99 -12.44 -3.05
N ASN A 107 -11.55 -13.14 -2.01
CA ASN A 107 -10.27 -13.84 -1.98
C ASN A 107 -10.34 -15.17 -2.77
N VAL A 108 -10.60 -15.05 -4.07
CA VAL A 108 -10.74 -16.19 -4.99
C VAL A 108 -9.43 -16.93 -5.19
N SER A 109 -8.31 -16.22 -5.09
CA SER A 109 -6.96 -16.78 -5.21
C SER A 109 -6.43 -17.39 -3.91
N LYS A 110 -7.22 -17.38 -2.84
CA LYS A 110 -6.89 -17.98 -1.53
C LYS A 110 -5.56 -17.48 -0.94
N LEU A 111 -5.31 -16.17 -1.06
CA LEU A 111 -4.15 -15.52 -0.43
C LEU A 111 -4.30 -15.57 1.10
N LYS A 112 -3.18 -15.60 1.80
CA LYS A 112 -3.13 -15.44 3.25
C LYS A 112 -3.24 -13.95 3.58
N LEU A 113 -4.43 -13.51 3.98
CA LEU A 113 -4.73 -12.11 4.24
C LEU A 113 -4.28 -11.71 5.64
N ILE A 114 -3.53 -10.61 5.72
CA ILE A 114 -3.12 -9.94 6.96
C ILE A 114 -3.85 -8.61 6.99
N TYR A 115 -4.56 -8.31 8.09
CA TYR A 115 -5.39 -7.12 8.19
C TYR A 115 -4.78 -6.09 9.13
N GLU A 116 -4.82 -4.83 8.69
CA GLU A 116 -4.54 -3.67 9.50
C GLU A 116 -5.77 -2.75 9.53
N GLU A 117 -6.23 -2.41 10.75
CA GLU A 117 -7.48 -1.66 10.93
C GLU A 117 -7.34 -0.18 10.57
N SER A 118 -6.16 0.41 10.81
CA SER A 118 -5.94 1.84 10.66
C SER A 118 -6.18 2.31 9.22
N GLY A 119 -6.89 3.42 9.08
CA GLY A 119 -7.03 4.12 7.80
C GLY A 119 -5.85 5.03 7.48
N SER A 120 -5.00 5.32 8.46
CA SER A 120 -3.75 6.05 8.26
C SER A 120 -2.57 5.08 8.20
N GLY A 121 -1.62 5.35 7.32
CA GLY A 121 -0.44 4.52 7.10
C GLY A 121 0.59 5.24 6.22
N PRO A 122 1.65 4.57 5.84
CA PRO A 122 2.78 5.19 5.15
C PRO A 122 2.60 5.29 3.63
N SER A 123 1.37 5.47 3.12
CA SER A 123 1.11 5.61 1.68
C SER A 123 -0.11 6.49 1.40
N ASP A 124 -0.39 6.77 0.13
CA ASP A 124 -1.33 7.77 -0.37
C ASP A 124 -2.79 7.61 0.09
N HIS A 125 -3.22 6.41 0.51
CA HIS A 125 -4.55 6.18 1.09
C HIS A 125 -4.83 7.07 2.30
N THR A 126 -3.79 7.41 3.06
CA THR A 126 -3.87 8.26 4.26
C THR A 126 -4.47 9.63 3.95
N SER A 127 -4.12 10.23 2.81
CA SER A 127 -4.68 11.52 2.38
C SER A 127 -6.19 11.48 2.19
N PHE A 128 -6.72 10.36 1.68
CA PHE A 128 -8.16 10.16 1.47
C PHE A 128 -8.88 9.80 2.76
N TYR A 129 -8.27 8.99 3.61
CA TYR A 129 -8.79 8.67 4.95
C TYR A 129 -9.04 9.95 5.76
N PHE A 130 -8.14 10.93 5.73
CA PHE A 130 -8.33 12.22 6.40
C PHE A 130 -9.41 13.12 5.75
N LYS A 131 -10.03 12.65 4.66
CA LYS A 131 -11.24 13.24 4.06
C LYS A 131 -12.49 12.41 4.34
N ASP A 132 -12.44 11.56 5.36
CA ASP A 132 -13.53 10.68 5.77
C ASP A 132 -14.00 9.73 4.64
N LEU A 133 -13.06 9.27 3.81
CA LEU A 133 -13.32 8.29 2.78
C LEU A 133 -12.88 6.89 3.24
N PRO A 134 -13.69 5.84 3.00
CA PRO A 134 -13.26 4.47 3.20
C PRO A 134 -12.07 4.16 2.30
N VAL A 135 -11.02 3.58 2.86
CA VAL A 135 -9.79 3.27 2.14
C VAL A 135 -9.39 1.81 2.32
N LEU A 136 -8.70 1.28 1.32
CA LEU A 136 -7.94 0.03 1.41
C LEU A 136 -6.54 0.25 0.86
N PHE A 137 -5.57 -0.40 1.48
CA PHE A 137 -4.17 -0.35 1.13
C PHE A 137 -3.65 -1.78 0.93
N PHE A 138 -3.23 -2.12 -0.28
CA PHE A 138 -2.70 -3.44 -0.64
C PHE A 138 -1.18 -3.37 -0.71
N PHE A 139 -0.51 -4.29 0.01
CA PHE A 139 0.94 -4.29 0.19
C PHE A 139 1.48 -5.71 0.36
N THR A 140 2.55 -6.07 -0.34
CA THR A 140 3.18 -7.41 -0.24
C THR A 140 4.30 -7.49 0.80
N GLY A 141 4.58 -6.40 1.49
CA GLY A 141 5.66 -6.29 2.47
C GLY A 141 6.92 -5.66 1.87
N GLN A 142 7.78 -5.19 2.75
CA GLN A 142 9.10 -4.70 2.36
C GLN A 142 10.04 -5.86 2.00
N HIS A 143 11.11 -5.54 1.32
CA HIS A 143 12.16 -6.47 0.91
C HIS A 143 13.54 -5.78 0.91
N SER A 144 14.58 -6.58 0.85
CA SER A 144 15.97 -6.10 0.94
C SER A 144 16.39 -5.12 -0.16
N ASP A 145 15.63 -5.05 -1.26
CA ASP A 145 15.89 -4.14 -2.40
C ASP A 145 15.13 -2.80 -2.28
N TYR A 146 14.28 -2.64 -1.25
CA TYR A 146 13.49 -1.43 -1.03
C TYR A 146 14.37 -0.18 -1.01
N HIS A 147 13.99 0.86 -1.79
CA HIS A 147 14.74 2.10 -1.98
C HIS A 147 16.19 1.91 -2.46
N LYS A 148 16.49 0.83 -3.18
CA LYS A 148 17.84 0.54 -3.72
C LYS A 148 17.80 0.45 -5.25
N PRO A 149 18.97 0.65 -5.92
CA PRO A 149 19.09 0.41 -7.36
C PRO A 149 18.73 -1.03 -7.76
N SER A 150 18.79 -1.96 -6.82
CA SER A 150 18.50 -3.38 -7.04
C SER A 150 17.00 -3.73 -7.04
N ASP A 151 16.09 -2.75 -6.86
CA ASP A 151 14.65 -2.96 -7.08
C ASP A 151 14.34 -2.98 -8.58
N ASP A 152 14.60 -4.13 -9.20
CA ASP A 152 14.52 -4.35 -10.62
C ASP A 152 13.40 -5.35 -11.00
N PHE A 153 13.01 -5.31 -12.29
CA PHE A 153 11.86 -6.05 -12.82
C PHE A 153 12.04 -7.58 -12.78
N ASP A 154 13.27 -8.07 -12.85
CA ASP A 154 13.61 -9.51 -12.81
C ASP A 154 13.27 -10.15 -11.46
N LYS A 155 13.06 -9.35 -10.43
CA LYS A 155 12.67 -9.79 -9.09
C LYS A 155 11.16 -9.75 -8.84
N ILE A 156 10.38 -9.26 -9.79
CA ILE A 156 8.92 -9.16 -9.66
C ILE A 156 8.27 -10.52 -9.79
N ASN A 157 7.39 -10.84 -8.83
CA ASN A 157 6.54 -12.02 -8.86
C ASN A 157 5.27 -11.75 -9.68
N PHE A 158 5.38 -11.80 -11.01
CA PHE A 158 4.25 -11.57 -11.92
C PHE A 158 3.07 -12.55 -11.69
N LYS A 159 3.36 -13.79 -11.25
CA LYS A 159 2.29 -14.74 -10.90
C LYS A 159 1.54 -14.29 -9.66
N GLY A 160 2.27 -13.82 -8.64
CA GLY A 160 1.68 -13.25 -7.44
C GLY A 160 0.85 -12.00 -7.74
N MET A 161 1.34 -11.11 -8.60
CA MET A 161 0.57 -9.94 -9.03
C MET A 161 -0.76 -10.32 -9.68
N ASN A 162 -0.80 -11.36 -10.51
CA ASN A 162 -2.05 -11.84 -11.12
C ASN A 162 -3.06 -12.32 -10.07
N LEU A 163 -2.60 -13.02 -9.01
CA LEU A 163 -3.48 -13.44 -7.91
C LEU A 163 -4.07 -12.23 -7.17
N ILE A 164 -3.26 -11.20 -6.96
CA ILE A 164 -3.70 -9.94 -6.33
C ILE A 164 -4.72 -9.23 -7.23
N ILE A 165 -4.46 -9.13 -8.53
CA ILE A 165 -5.37 -8.54 -9.52
C ILE A 165 -6.73 -9.22 -9.50
N GLU A 166 -6.77 -10.55 -9.51
CA GLU A 166 -8.03 -11.31 -9.49
C GLU A 166 -8.86 -11.00 -8.24
N ASN A 167 -8.22 -10.92 -7.08
CA ASN A 167 -8.89 -10.61 -5.83
C ASN A 167 -9.39 -9.16 -5.81
N ILE A 168 -8.59 -8.19 -6.26
CA ILE A 168 -9.00 -6.77 -6.30
C ILE A 168 -10.11 -6.55 -7.31
N TYR A 169 -10.02 -7.16 -8.51
CA TYR A 169 -11.08 -7.09 -9.50
C TYR A 169 -12.40 -7.65 -8.97
N THR A 170 -12.34 -8.83 -8.33
CA THR A 170 -13.52 -9.48 -7.73
C THR A 170 -14.10 -8.62 -6.61
N LEU A 171 -13.25 -8.00 -5.79
CA LEU A 171 -13.68 -7.06 -4.75
C LEU A 171 -14.41 -5.88 -5.37
N ILE A 172 -13.81 -5.18 -6.36
CA ILE A 172 -14.42 -4.03 -7.03
C ILE A 172 -15.80 -4.42 -7.60
N LYS A 173 -15.91 -5.55 -8.29
CA LYS A 173 -17.19 -6.02 -8.84
C LYS A 173 -18.21 -6.39 -7.76
N SER A 174 -17.76 -6.86 -6.59
CA SER A 174 -18.65 -7.13 -5.45
C SER A 174 -19.22 -5.86 -4.83
N LEU A 175 -18.44 -4.76 -4.85
CA LEU A 175 -18.85 -3.46 -4.33
C LEU A 175 -19.96 -2.80 -5.17
N GLU A 176 -20.03 -3.10 -6.45
CA GLU A 176 -21.14 -2.62 -7.31
C GLU A 176 -22.53 -3.09 -6.84
N LYS A 177 -22.59 -4.14 -6.03
CA LYS A 177 -23.83 -4.73 -5.51
C LYS A 177 -24.27 -4.14 -4.17
N VAL A 178 -23.45 -3.28 -3.55
CA VAL A 178 -23.80 -2.64 -2.28
C VAL A 178 -24.39 -1.25 -2.52
N PRO A 179 -25.36 -0.81 -1.67
CA PRO A 179 -25.98 0.52 -1.81
C PRO A 179 -25.00 1.66 -1.56
N SER A 180 -24.14 1.49 -0.55
CA SER A 180 -23.13 2.46 -0.15
C SER A 180 -22.01 1.76 0.63
N ILE A 181 -20.86 2.41 0.70
CA ILE A 181 -19.73 1.99 1.54
C ILE A 181 -19.64 3.00 2.69
N PRO A 182 -20.15 2.66 3.89
CA PRO A 182 -20.16 3.60 5.01
C PRO A 182 -18.74 3.78 5.55
N PHE A 183 -18.39 5.02 5.87
CA PHE A 183 -17.11 5.35 6.50
C PHE A 183 -17.17 5.12 8.01
N THR A 184 -16.10 4.59 8.55
CA THR A 184 -15.85 4.46 9.99
C THR A 184 -14.47 5.05 10.29
N LYS A 185 -14.43 5.98 11.23
CA LYS A 185 -13.15 6.51 11.69
C LYS A 185 -12.46 5.47 12.58
N THR A 186 -11.23 5.13 12.20
CA THR A 186 -10.41 4.21 12.99
C THR A 186 -9.79 4.97 14.19
N LYS A 187 -9.39 4.23 15.21
CA LYS A 187 -8.55 4.81 16.26
C LYS A 187 -7.18 4.98 15.64
N ASP A 188 -6.84 6.22 15.28
CA ASP A 188 -5.46 6.52 14.95
C ASP A 188 -4.66 6.31 16.23
N GLU A 189 -3.70 5.41 16.24
CA GLU A 189 -2.61 5.53 17.18
C GLU A 189 -2.03 6.92 16.90
N LYS A 190 -2.09 7.79 17.91
CA LYS A 190 -1.52 9.12 17.79
C LYS A 190 -0.06 8.95 17.43
N GLN A 191 0.25 9.06 16.16
CA GLN A 191 1.59 9.44 15.76
C GLN A 191 1.76 10.86 16.30
N GLU A 192 2.22 10.96 17.55
CA GLU A 192 2.83 12.19 18.00
C GLU A 192 3.87 12.51 16.93
N LYS A 193 3.78 13.69 16.34
CA LYS A 193 4.84 14.23 15.48
C LYS A 193 6.09 14.33 16.36
N MET A 194 6.76 13.21 16.54
CA MET A 194 8.14 13.23 17.00
C MET A 194 8.95 13.80 15.84
N GLU A 195 9.34 15.04 15.96
CA GLU A 195 10.49 15.56 15.21
C GLU A 195 11.72 14.78 15.69
N MET A 196 11.88 13.58 15.15
CA MET A 196 13.04 12.77 15.48
C MET A 196 14.25 13.34 14.75
N LYS A 197 15.05 14.11 15.50
CA LYS A 197 16.35 14.61 15.02
C LYS A 197 17.37 13.50 14.79
N VAL A 198 17.10 12.29 15.30
CA VAL A 198 17.97 11.11 15.17
C VAL A 198 17.11 9.89 14.88
N THR A 199 17.49 9.08 13.92
CA THR A 199 16.82 7.80 13.62
C THR A 199 17.81 6.65 13.81
N LEU A 200 17.32 5.49 14.28
CA LEU A 200 18.12 4.27 14.38
C LEU A 200 18.53 3.77 12.98
N GLY A 201 17.75 4.06 11.96
CA GLY A 201 17.98 3.57 10.60
C GLY A 201 17.54 2.12 10.43
N ILE A 202 16.47 1.72 11.09
CA ILE A 202 15.80 0.44 10.88
C ILE A 202 14.53 0.64 10.07
N MET A 203 14.11 -0.41 9.35
CA MET A 203 12.80 -0.55 8.75
C MET A 203 12.05 -1.64 9.50
N PRO A 204 10.88 -1.34 10.08
CA PRO A 204 10.06 -2.34 10.74
C PRO A 204 9.39 -3.26 9.72
N ASP A 205 9.23 -4.54 10.07
CA ASP A 205 8.36 -5.44 9.32
C ASP A 205 6.90 -5.18 9.70
N TYR A 206 6.19 -4.49 8.83
CA TYR A 206 4.76 -4.16 9.02
C TYR A 206 3.83 -5.38 8.93
N MET A 207 4.32 -6.54 8.48
CA MET A 207 3.54 -7.78 8.42
C MET A 207 3.75 -8.67 9.65
N TYR A 208 4.67 -8.31 10.55
CA TYR A 208 4.96 -9.07 11.76
C TYR A 208 3.97 -8.72 12.87
N ASN A 209 3.29 -9.72 13.42
CA ASN A 209 2.24 -9.57 14.43
C ASN A 209 2.40 -10.46 15.68
N GLU A 210 3.58 -11.05 15.88
CA GLU A 210 3.84 -11.96 17.00
C GLU A 210 4.38 -11.25 18.27
N GLY A 211 4.25 -9.91 18.31
CA GLY A 211 4.68 -9.07 19.41
C GLY A 211 6.09 -8.51 19.22
N GLY A 212 6.28 -7.26 19.67
CA GLY A 212 7.52 -6.52 19.42
C GLY A 212 7.60 -5.92 18.02
N LEU A 213 8.81 -5.54 17.63
CA LEU A 213 9.13 -5.00 16.30
C LEU A 213 10.20 -5.89 15.68
N ARG A 214 9.90 -6.50 14.54
CA ARG A 214 10.89 -7.22 13.74
C ARG A 214 11.53 -6.25 12.74
N VAL A 215 12.85 -6.38 12.57
CA VAL A 215 13.61 -5.57 11.62
C VAL A 215 13.55 -6.20 10.24
N ASP A 216 12.97 -5.50 9.25
CA ASP A 216 12.92 -5.93 7.85
C ASP A 216 14.04 -5.31 7.01
N GLY A 217 14.68 -4.25 7.50
CA GLY A 217 15.83 -3.64 6.88
C GLY A 217 16.65 -2.76 7.81
N VAL A 218 17.93 -2.62 7.49
CA VAL A 218 18.87 -1.75 8.22
C VAL A 218 19.54 -0.82 7.22
N LYS A 219 19.46 0.49 7.50
CA LYS A 219 20.08 1.52 6.66
C LYS A 219 21.56 1.60 6.91
N GLU A 220 22.35 1.66 5.83
CA GLU A 220 23.81 1.81 5.88
C GLU A 220 24.24 3.09 6.60
N ASP A 221 25.36 3.01 7.32
CA ASP A 221 25.96 4.09 8.13
C ASP A 221 25.07 4.68 9.23
N ARG A 222 24.00 3.99 9.63
CA ARG A 222 23.12 4.40 10.73
C ARG A 222 23.43 3.64 12.03
N PRO A 223 22.96 4.16 13.17
CA PRO A 223 23.24 3.55 14.48
C PRO A 223 22.90 2.06 14.58
N ALA A 224 21.80 1.62 13.98
CA ALA A 224 21.38 0.22 14.00
C ALA A 224 22.43 -0.71 13.37
N GLN A 225 22.92 -0.36 12.17
CA GLN A 225 23.98 -1.13 11.51
C GLN A 225 25.28 -1.14 12.33
N LYS A 226 25.67 0.02 12.87
CA LYS A 226 26.87 0.13 13.72
C LYS A 226 26.75 -0.65 15.02
N ALA A 227 25.54 -0.85 15.53
CA ALA A 227 25.22 -1.70 16.68
C ALA A 227 25.13 -3.19 16.34
N GLY A 228 25.20 -3.57 15.06
CA GLY A 228 25.16 -4.95 14.60
C GLY A 228 23.77 -5.52 14.40
N LEU A 229 22.70 -4.68 14.41
CA LEU A 229 21.35 -5.12 14.08
C LEU A 229 21.29 -5.63 12.64
N GLN A 230 20.53 -6.70 12.44
CA GLN A 230 20.35 -7.36 11.16
C GLN A 230 18.86 -7.54 10.82
N VAL A 231 18.59 -7.87 9.57
CA VAL A 231 17.24 -8.27 9.13
C VAL A 231 16.84 -9.54 9.89
N GLY A 232 15.65 -9.52 10.46
CA GLY A 232 15.09 -10.61 11.26
C GLY A 232 15.22 -10.46 12.77
N ASP A 233 16.00 -9.45 13.28
CA ASP A 233 16.11 -9.15 14.71
C ASP A 233 14.79 -8.59 15.28
#